data_74ab809148b8c7112e10c81d6c27e3b1
#
_entry.id   74ab809148b8c7112e10c81d6c27e3b1
#
_cell.length_a   1.000
_cell.length_b   1.000
_cell.length_c   1.000
_cell.angle_alpha   90.00
_cell.angle_beta   90.00
_cell.angle_gamma   90.00
#
_symmetry.space_group_name_H-M   'P 1'
#
loop_
_entity.id
_entity.type
_entity.pdbx_description
1 polymer ?
#
loop_
_entity_poly.entity_id
_entity_poly.type
_entity_poly.pdbx_seq_one_letter_code
_entity_poly.pdbx_strand_id
1 'polypeptide(L)'
;MESPPALFALISAISILALASLAEWLHTRRIRVLARLAFGPVARANRWTKVVPFLRPLCLAAFAWGLATLVLMKLAPADDAKARADKEATRLVFVADLSPSMYLVDAGPDGKQTRQARMREVVEGILQRVSGNLRFGVVGFYTESMPVVMDARDPELVRNVFNGLPLTYAMPLGQTDLGKAINAAVKLVSDYPEGSTRLVVFTDGDSVNLVPITPRPKSVKEVFVLGIGNPHKGTFIDGHQSRQEGDTLRAVATALAGSYVDVNEKHLPTTALGDLVVTAPLPQRGLTLAEWAVLAMMLGSAIYSLIPVALEYLGSDWKVHRPEDERASAQ
;
A
#
# COMPACT_ATOMS: atom_id res chain seq x y z
N MET A 1 21.39 4.45 4.29
CA MET A 1 22.10 3.22 4.72
C MET A 1 21.55 2.09 3.88
N GLU A 2 22.42 1.49 3.05
CA GLU A 2 22.01 0.35 2.21
C GLU A 2 21.61 -0.81 3.11
N SER A 3 20.49 -1.46 2.77
CA SER A 3 20.02 -2.61 3.54
C SER A 3 21.04 -3.75 3.48
N PRO A 4 21.34 -4.45 4.59
CA PRO A 4 22.30 -5.55 4.63
C PRO A 4 22.16 -6.57 3.46
N PRO A 5 20.95 -6.96 3.03
CA PRO A 5 20.79 -7.88 1.91
C PRO A 5 21.32 -7.35 0.56
N ALA A 6 21.21 -6.04 0.30
CA ALA A 6 21.72 -5.47 -0.95
C ALA A 6 23.25 -5.55 -1.04
N LEU A 7 23.94 -5.37 0.08
CA LEU A 7 25.39 -5.45 0.16
C LEU A 7 25.89 -6.89 -0.08
N PHE A 8 25.22 -7.89 0.50
CA PHE A 8 25.56 -9.30 0.26
C PHE A 8 25.28 -9.74 -1.19
N ALA A 9 24.21 -9.27 -1.80
CA ALA A 9 23.92 -9.54 -3.21
C ALA A 9 25.01 -8.93 -4.12
N LEU A 10 25.47 -7.72 -3.82
CA LEU A 10 26.56 -7.06 -4.56
C LEU A 10 27.88 -7.81 -4.41
N ILE A 11 28.24 -8.25 -3.20
CA ILE A 11 29.44 -9.03 -2.93
C ILE A 11 29.41 -10.35 -3.73
N SER A 12 28.27 -11.04 -3.75
CA SER A 12 28.11 -12.29 -4.52
C SER A 12 28.30 -12.07 -6.01
N ALA A 13 27.74 -10.99 -6.56
CA ALA A 13 27.89 -10.62 -7.96
C ALA A 13 29.35 -10.31 -8.34
N ILE A 14 30.06 -9.54 -7.50
CA ILE A 14 31.46 -9.20 -7.70
C ILE A 14 32.32 -10.46 -7.64
N SER A 15 32.07 -11.36 -6.68
CA SER A 15 32.82 -12.61 -6.54
C SER A 15 32.66 -13.50 -7.77
N ILE A 16 31.43 -13.65 -8.25
CA ILE A 16 31.14 -14.45 -9.48
C ILE A 16 31.74 -13.78 -10.72
N LEU A 17 31.67 -12.46 -10.82
CA LEU A 17 32.30 -11.71 -11.91
C LEU A 17 33.82 -11.96 -11.95
N ALA A 18 34.48 -11.89 -10.81
CA ALA A 18 35.92 -12.14 -10.71
C ALA A 18 36.31 -13.58 -11.10
N LEU A 19 35.60 -14.56 -10.54
CA LEU A 19 35.83 -15.97 -10.84
C LEU A 19 35.54 -16.31 -12.31
N ALA A 20 34.42 -15.84 -12.85
CA ALA A 20 34.06 -16.06 -14.24
C ALA A 20 35.03 -15.36 -15.20
N SER A 21 35.50 -14.15 -14.88
CA SER A 21 36.47 -13.44 -15.68
C SER A 21 37.82 -14.16 -15.68
N LEU A 22 38.25 -14.69 -14.55
CA LEU A 22 39.48 -15.51 -14.44
C LEU A 22 39.36 -16.80 -15.28
N ALA A 23 38.23 -17.50 -15.18
CA ALA A 23 37.96 -18.71 -15.95
C ALA A 23 37.96 -18.42 -17.45
N GLU A 24 37.32 -17.35 -17.88
CA GLU A 24 37.25 -16.95 -19.29
C GLU A 24 38.63 -16.50 -19.82
N TRP A 25 39.41 -15.82 -19.00
CA TRP A 25 40.78 -15.46 -19.35
C TRP A 25 41.66 -16.69 -19.57
N LEU A 26 41.63 -17.69 -18.69
CA LEU A 26 42.32 -18.95 -18.83
C LEU A 26 41.85 -19.72 -20.07
N HIS A 27 40.53 -19.76 -20.30
CA HIS A 27 39.92 -20.40 -21.47
C HIS A 27 40.40 -19.73 -22.78
N THR A 28 40.34 -18.42 -22.85
CA THR A 28 40.77 -17.63 -24.02
C THR A 28 42.25 -17.81 -24.30
N ARG A 29 43.05 -17.98 -23.25
CA ARG A 29 44.51 -18.26 -23.38
C ARG A 29 44.77 -19.62 -24.01
N ARG A 30 44.03 -20.64 -23.57
CA ARG A 30 44.10 -22.01 -24.15
C ARG A 30 43.62 -22.06 -25.60
N ILE A 31 42.49 -21.45 -25.90
CA ILE A 31 41.94 -21.36 -27.24
C ILE A 31 42.89 -20.70 -28.22
N ARG A 32 43.53 -19.59 -27.83
CA ARG A 32 44.51 -18.91 -28.72
C ARG A 32 45.67 -19.77 -29.10
N VAL A 33 46.15 -20.62 -28.20
CA VAL A 33 47.26 -21.60 -28.52
C VAL A 33 46.76 -22.67 -29.47
N LEU A 34 45.60 -23.28 -29.17
CA LEU A 34 45.00 -24.34 -29.99
C LEU A 34 44.61 -23.85 -31.39
N ALA A 35 44.03 -22.66 -31.48
CA ALA A 35 43.60 -22.11 -32.77
C ALA A 35 44.78 -21.84 -33.71
N ARG A 36 45.94 -21.44 -33.20
CA ARG A 36 47.16 -21.26 -34.02
C ARG A 36 47.67 -22.58 -34.55
N LEU A 37 47.56 -23.64 -33.75
CA LEU A 37 47.98 -24.99 -34.15
C LEU A 37 47.00 -25.63 -35.15
N ALA A 38 45.71 -25.45 -34.99
CA ALA A 38 44.67 -26.09 -35.80
C ALA A 38 44.38 -25.40 -37.15
N PHE A 39 44.40 -24.06 -37.17
CA PHE A 39 43.91 -23.27 -38.30
C PHE A 39 45.01 -22.40 -38.96
N GLY A 40 46.23 -22.43 -38.44
CA GLY A 40 47.33 -21.65 -39.00
C GLY A 40 47.17 -20.14 -38.79
N PRO A 41 48.02 -19.30 -39.45
CA PRO A 41 48.02 -17.86 -39.24
C PRO A 41 46.87 -17.10 -39.91
N VAL A 42 46.09 -17.76 -40.77
CA VAL A 42 45.07 -17.12 -41.64
C VAL A 42 43.68 -17.14 -41.04
N ALA A 43 43.40 -17.98 -40.02
CA ALA A 43 42.08 -18.08 -39.43
C ALA A 43 41.71 -16.78 -38.69
N ARG A 44 40.77 -16.01 -39.23
CA ARG A 44 40.31 -14.76 -38.66
C ARG A 44 38.90 -14.96 -38.08
N ALA A 45 38.80 -14.90 -36.76
CA ALA A 45 37.49 -14.77 -36.08
C ALA A 45 36.93 -13.34 -36.29
N ASN A 46 35.62 -13.24 -36.39
CA ASN A 46 34.92 -11.98 -36.53
C ASN A 46 35.25 -11.02 -35.37
N ARG A 47 35.28 -9.70 -35.63
CA ARG A 47 35.69 -8.70 -34.63
C ARG A 47 34.82 -8.71 -33.38
N TRP A 48 33.52 -8.99 -33.53
CA TRP A 48 32.57 -9.01 -32.42
C TRP A 48 32.85 -10.14 -31.41
N THR A 49 33.47 -11.26 -31.84
CA THR A 49 33.80 -12.38 -30.94
C THR A 49 34.77 -11.95 -29.81
N LYS A 50 35.48 -10.83 -29.99
CA LYS A 50 36.38 -10.27 -28.95
C LYS A 50 35.60 -9.73 -27.75
N VAL A 51 34.33 -9.45 -27.88
CA VAL A 51 33.47 -8.96 -26.80
C VAL A 51 32.95 -10.11 -25.93
N VAL A 52 32.87 -11.33 -26.48
CA VAL A 52 32.30 -12.51 -25.80
C VAL A 52 33.00 -12.82 -24.46
N PRO A 53 34.34 -12.79 -24.33
CA PRO A 53 35.00 -13.05 -23.06
C PRO A 53 34.66 -12.05 -21.93
N PHE A 54 34.15 -10.89 -22.27
CA PHE A 54 33.68 -9.89 -21.30
C PHE A 54 32.17 -10.04 -21.05
N LEU A 55 31.42 -10.40 -22.07
CA LEU A 55 29.97 -10.49 -21.99
C LEU A 55 29.51 -11.69 -21.14
N ARG A 56 30.17 -12.85 -21.24
CA ARG A 56 29.85 -14.05 -20.46
C ARG A 56 29.94 -13.84 -18.96
N PRO A 57 31.07 -13.34 -18.41
CA PRO A 57 31.16 -13.04 -16.97
C PRO A 57 30.13 -12.03 -16.48
N LEU A 58 29.83 -11.00 -17.30
CA LEU A 58 28.84 -9.99 -16.98
C LEU A 58 27.43 -10.59 -16.88
N CYS A 59 27.06 -11.46 -17.81
CA CYS A 59 25.78 -12.17 -17.77
C CYS A 59 25.64 -13.07 -16.53
N LEU A 60 26.70 -13.79 -16.16
CA LEU A 60 26.72 -14.61 -14.95
C LEU A 60 26.65 -13.78 -13.69
N ALA A 61 27.32 -12.63 -13.63
CA ALA A 61 27.26 -11.71 -12.50
C ALA A 61 25.85 -11.09 -12.34
N ALA A 62 25.22 -10.71 -13.45
CA ALA A 62 23.85 -10.19 -13.43
C ALA A 62 22.86 -11.25 -12.95
N PHE A 63 22.98 -12.49 -13.42
CA PHE A 63 22.18 -13.61 -12.94
C PHE A 63 22.38 -13.87 -11.45
N ALA A 64 23.63 -13.89 -10.99
CA ALA A 64 23.97 -14.13 -9.60
C ALA A 64 23.48 -13.02 -8.67
N TRP A 65 23.60 -11.77 -9.10
CA TRP A 65 23.05 -10.63 -8.37
C TRP A 65 21.54 -10.74 -8.20
N GLY A 66 20.83 -11.01 -9.28
CA GLY A 66 19.37 -11.17 -9.25
C GLY A 66 18.94 -12.32 -8.34
N LEU A 67 19.58 -13.48 -8.46
CA LEU A 67 19.29 -14.66 -7.65
C LEU A 67 19.56 -14.38 -6.15
N ALA A 68 20.73 -13.83 -5.84
CA ALA A 68 21.09 -13.50 -4.46
C ALA A 68 20.11 -12.47 -3.85
N THR A 69 19.73 -11.45 -4.62
CA THR A 69 18.75 -10.45 -4.17
C THR A 69 17.41 -11.10 -3.84
N LEU A 70 16.87 -11.96 -4.71
CA LEU A 70 15.59 -12.63 -4.47
C LEU A 70 15.62 -13.59 -3.27
N VAL A 71 16.71 -14.37 -3.14
CA VAL A 71 16.89 -15.30 -2.01
C VAL A 71 16.99 -14.53 -0.70
N LEU A 72 17.80 -13.48 -0.65
CA LEU A 72 17.98 -12.69 0.57
C LEU A 72 16.72 -11.90 0.94
N MET A 73 15.92 -11.44 -0.05
CA MET A 73 14.62 -10.82 0.21
C MET A 73 13.61 -11.81 0.81
N LYS A 74 13.63 -13.09 0.39
CA LYS A 74 12.78 -14.13 0.99
C LYS A 74 13.23 -14.54 2.39
N LEU A 75 14.54 -14.46 2.66
CA LEU A 75 15.11 -14.77 3.97
C LEU A 75 15.04 -13.60 4.95
N ALA A 76 14.80 -12.37 4.45
CA ALA A 76 14.53 -11.22 5.31
C ALA A 76 13.24 -11.48 6.11
N PRO A 77 13.25 -11.24 7.43
CA PRO A 77 12.04 -11.46 8.24
C PRO A 77 10.88 -10.65 7.65
N ALA A 78 9.79 -11.35 7.34
CA ALA A 78 8.56 -10.73 6.82
C ALA A 78 8.01 -9.66 7.79
N ASP A 79 8.40 -9.76 9.06
CA ASP A 79 8.02 -8.84 10.13
C ASP A 79 8.53 -7.42 9.93
N ASP A 80 9.74 -7.22 9.40
CA ASP A 80 10.29 -5.86 9.18
C ASP A 80 9.58 -5.13 8.03
N ALA A 81 9.26 -5.83 6.96
CA ALA A 81 8.51 -5.26 5.83
C ALA A 81 7.06 -4.96 6.24
N LYS A 82 6.45 -5.85 7.02
CA LYS A 82 5.10 -5.67 7.57
C LYS A 82 5.06 -4.52 8.57
N ALA A 83 6.03 -4.43 9.47
CA ALA A 83 6.13 -3.36 10.45
C ALA A 83 6.34 -1.98 9.79
N ARG A 84 7.10 -1.89 8.69
CA ARG A 84 7.24 -0.65 7.90
C ARG A 84 5.93 -0.28 7.22
N ALA A 85 5.27 -1.23 6.55
CA ALA A 85 3.98 -1.01 5.92
C ALA A 85 2.90 -0.59 6.93
N ASP A 86 2.95 -1.12 8.16
CA ASP A 86 2.03 -0.77 9.24
C ASP A 86 2.31 0.63 9.83
N LYS A 87 3.57 1.06 9.86
CA LYS A 87 3.94 2.43 10.25
C LYS A 87 3.52 3.48 9.23
N GLU A 88 3.56 3.14 7.95
CA GLU A 88 3.19 4.00 6.83
C GLU A 88 1.68 3.97 6.51
N ALA A 89 0.94 3.06 7.15
CA ALA A 89 -0.50 2.96 6.93
C ALA A 89 -1.25 4.16 7.51
N THR A 90 -2.17 4.70 6.73
CA THR A 90 -3.14 5.67 7.24
C THR A 90 -4.32 4.95 7.86
N ARG A 91 -4.70 5.40 9.05
CA ARG A 91 -5.81 4.84 9.82
C ARG A 91 -7.02 5.74 9.71
N LEU A 92 -8.12 5.18 9.23
CA LEU A 92 -9.43 5.83 9.19
C LEU A 92 -10.32 5.23 10.28
N VAL A 93 -10.57 5.98 11.33
CA VAL A 93 -11.33 5.51 12.50
C VAL A 93 -12.69 6.22 12.54
N PHE A 94 -13.74 5.43 12.43
CA PHE A 94 -15.12 5.87 12.54
C PHE A 94 -15.60 5.75 13.97
N VAL A 95 -16.12 6.83 14.53
CA VAL A 95 -16.75 6.87 15.84
C VAL A 95 -18.25 7.06 15.62
N ALA A 96 -19.02 6.03 15.87
CA ALA A 96 -20.43 5.93 15.52
C ALA A 96 -21.33 6.04 16.74
N ASP A 97 -22.24 6.98 16.72
CA ASP A 97 -23.33 7.10 17.69
C ASP A 97 -24.35 5.98 17.48
N LEU A 98 -24.59 5.22 18.54
CA LEU A 98 -25.53 4.10 18.56
C LEU A 98 -26.73 4.37 19.51
N SER A 99 -26.91 5.61 19.92
CA SER A 99 -28.02 6.01 20.78
C SER A 99 -29.40 5.78 20.12
N PRO A 100 -30.46 5.63 20.89
CA PRO A 100 -31.82 5.45 20.35
C PRO A 100 -32.27 6.55 19.41
N SER A 101 -31.77 7.79 19.57
CA SER A 101 -32.05 8.92 18.68
C SER A 101 -31.63 8.65 17.22
N MET A 102 -30.64 7.80 17.01
CA MET A 102 -30.16 7.44 15.66
C MET A 102 -31.18 6.61 14.86
N TYR A 103 -32.24 6.10 15.47
CA TYR A 103 -33.37 5.43 14.79
C TYR A 103 -34.47 6.38 14.37
N LEU A 104 -34.41 7.67 14.74
CA LEU A 104 -35.39 8.66 14.31
C LEU A 104 -35.35 8.85 12.80
N VAL A 105 -36.55 9.05 12.21
CA VAL A 105 -36.77 9.21 10.76
C VAL A 105 -36.88 10.69 10.46
N ASP A 106 -35.74 11.37 10.40
CA ASP A 106 -35.66 12.81 10.13
C ASP A 106 -34.37 13.20 9.36
N ALA A 107 -33.63 12.21 8.85
CA ALA A 107 -32.38 12.39 8.15
C ALA A 107 -32.50 12.13 6.62
N GLY A 108 -31.45 12.49 5.91
CA GLY A 108 -31.36 12.39 4.45
C GLY A 108 -31.99 13.59 3.73
N PRO A 109 -31.74 13.71 2.41
CA PRO A 109 -32.19 14.84 1.61
C PRO A 109 -33.71 15.09 1.68
N ASP A 110 -34.50 14.02 1.81
CA ASP A 110 -35.95 14.07 1.87
C ASP A 110 -36.50 14.03 3.31
N GLY A 111 -35.62 13.96 4.32
CA GLY A 111 -36.03 13.81 5.74
C GLY A 111 -36.79 12.53 6.05
N LYS A 112 -36.63 11.48 5.23
CA LYS A 112 -37.39 10.22 5.33
C LYS A 112 -36.52 9.01 5.68
N GLN A 113 -35.22 9.23 5.92
CA GLN A 113 -34.30 8.19 6.32
C GLN A 113 -34.10 8.22 7.84
N THR A 114 -33.76 7.06 8.41
CA THR A 114 -33.25 7.06 9.79
C THR A 114 -31.86 7.68 9.81
N ARG A 115 -31.47 8.30 10.92
CA ARG A 115 -30.12 8.86 11.12
C ARG A 115 -29.06 7.77 10.92
N GLN A 116 -29.32 6.55 11.41
CA GLN A 116 -28.43 5.40 11.20
C GLN A 116 -28.32 5.02 9.71
N ALA A 117 -29.41 5.03 8.95
CA ALA A 117 -29.35 4.74 7.50
C ALA A 117 -28.54 5.80 6.76
N ARG A 118 -28.69 7.07 7.15
CA ARG A 118 -27.88 8.16 6.59
C ARG A 118 -26.41 8.03 6.93
N MET A 119 -26.07 7.71 8.18
CA MET A 119 -24.69 7.42 8.59
C MET A 119 -24.07 6.33 7.72
N ARG A 120 -24.78 5.23 7.51
CA ARG A 120 -24.35 4.11 6.66
C ARG A 120 -24.07 4.55 5.22
N GLU A 121 -24.96 5.35 4.64
CA GLU A 121 -24.79 5.88 3.29
C GLU A 121 -23.54 6.77 3.17
N VAL A 122 -23.28 7.62 4.17
CA VAL A 122 -22.10 8.48 4.20
C VAL A 122 -20.82 7.66 4.36
N VAL A 123 -20.81 6.65 5.23
CA VAL A 123 -19.67 5.73 5.39
C VAL A 123 -19.39 5.00 4.08
N GLU A 124 -20.41 4.48 3.40
CA GLU A 124 -20.24 3.84 2.11
C GLU A 124 -19.64 4.80 1.06
N GLY A 125 -20.15 6.02 1.02
CA GLY A 125 -19.60 7.07 0.14
C GLY A 125 -18.13 7.42 0.44
N ILE A 126 -17.68 7.33 1.69
CA ILE A 126 -16.29 7.49 2.08
C ILE A 126 -15.48 6.26 1.61
N LEU A 127 -15.92 5.05 1.94
CA LEU A 127 -15.21 3.81 1.62
C LEU A 127 -15.01 3.60 0.11
N GLN A 128 -15.96 4.03 -0.72
CA GLN A 128 -15.84 3.96 -2.19
C GLN A 128 -14.78 4.90 -2.78
N ARG A 129 -14.43 5.96 -2.05
CA ARG A 129 -13.53 7.02 -2.56
C ARG A 129 -12.14 6.97 -1.95
N VAL A 130 -11.97 6.28 -0.81
CA VAL A 130 -10.66 6.13 -0.18
C VAL A 130 -9.87 5.01 -0.85
N SER A 131 -8.57 5.24 -1.04
CA SER A 131 -7.66 4.27 -1.66
C SER A 131 -6.27 4.36 -1.03
N GLY A 132 -5.48 3.30 -1.14
CA GLY A 132 -4.10 3.27 -0.65
C GLY A 132 -3.87 2.26 0.47
N ASN A 133 -2.78 2.41 1.21
CA ASN A 133 -2.46 1.57 2.37
C ASN A 133 -3.25 2.05 3.60
N LEU A 134 -4.52 1.63 3.66
CA LEU A 134 -5.45 2.05 4.71
C LEU A 134 -5.64 0.96 5.75
N ARG A 135 -5.89 1.42 6.97
CA ARG A 135 -6.37 0.63 8.10
C ARG A 135 -7.65 1.26 8.62
N PHE A 136 -8.61 0.43 8.93
CA PHE A 136 -9.92 0.87 9.37
C PHE A 136 -10.14 0.53 10.83
N GLY A 137 -10.79 1.45 11.54
CA GLY A 137 -11.30 1.23 12.88
C GLY A 137 -12.74 1.68 12.98
N VAL A 138 -13.52 1.01 13.84
CA VAL A 138 -14.88 1.42 14.20
C VAL A 138 -15.00 1.37 15.71
N VAL A 139 -15.41 2.48 16.29
CA VAL A 139 -15.75 2.62 17.71
C VAL A 139 -17.22 3.00 17.81
N GLY A 140 -18.02 2.13 18.38
CA GLY A 140 -19.41 2.44 18.70
C GLY A 140 -19.51 3.10 20.06
N PHE A 141 -20.42 4.02 20.23
CA PHE A 141 -20.71 4.59 21.54
C PHE A 141 -22.23 4.84 21.76
N TYR A 142 -22.59 4.80 23.02
CA TYR A 142 -23.86 5.24 23.56
C TYR A 142 -23.61 5.74 24.99
N THR A 143 -23.91 4.97 26.02
CA THR A 143 -23.52 5.25 27.42
C THR A 143 -22.05 5.02 27.67
N GLU A 144 -21.46 4.07 26.95
CA GLU A 144 -20.04 3.73 26.98
C GLU A 144 -19.51 3.67 25.55
N SER A 145 -18.21 3.57 25.42
CA SER A 145 -17.55 3.43 24.12
C SER A 145 -16.96 2.04 24.00
N MET A 146 -17.19 1.39 22.87
CA MET A 146 -16.71 0.05 22.58
C MET A 146 -15.98 0.02 21.22
N PRO A 147 -14.71 -0.38 21.18
CA PRO A 147 -14.04 -0.66 19.93
C PRO A 147 -14.63 -1.93 19.31
N VAL A 148 -15.19 -1.80 18.11
CA VAL A 148 -15.84 -2.91 17.37
C VAL A 148 -14.86 -3.53 16.39
N VAL A 149 -14.14 -2.69 15.66
CA VAL A 149 -13.09 -3.08 14.71
C VAL A 149 -11.90 -2.17 14.93
N MET A 150 -10.70 -2.72 15.00
CA MET A 150 -9.48 -1.95 15.13
C MET A 150 -8.42 -2.47 14.16
N ASP A 151 -7.75 -1.54 13.49
CA ASP A 151 -6.61 -1.77 12.60
C ASP A 151 -6.85 -2.82 11.47
N ALA A 152 -8.10 -2.90 10.99
CA ALA A 152 -8.49 -3.79 9.91
C ALA A 152 -8.02 -3.28 8.54
N ARG A 153 -7.65 -4.20 7.63
CA ARG A 153 -7.28 -3.86 6.24
C ARG A 153 -8.47 -3.89 5.29
N ASP A 154 -9.44 -4.71 5.63
CA ASP A 154 -10.59 -4.98 4.77
C ASP A 154 -11.72 -3.98 5.05
N PRO A 155 -12.10 -3.14 4.08
CA PRO A 155 -13.24 -2.23 4.22
C PRO A 155 -14.57 -2.97 4.38
N GLU A 156 -14.68 -4.25 3.95
CA GLU A 156 -15.89 -5.04 4.12
C GLU A 156 -16.23 -5.27 5.59
N LEU A 157 -15.24 -5.34 6.48
CA LEU A 157 -15.50 -5.42 7.92
C LEU A 157 -16.23 -4.18 8.41
N VAL A 158 -15.86 -3.00 7.93
CA VAL A 158 -16.56 -1.75 8.27
C VAL A 158 -17.98 -1.76 7.73
N ARG A 159 -18.17 -2.15 6.47
CA ARG A 159 -19.51 -2.28 5.86
C ARG A 159 -20.41 -3.22 6.67
N ASN A 160 -19.89 -4.38 7.05
CA ASN A 160 -20.64 -5.36 7.83
C ASN A 160 -21.04 -4.82 9.21
N VAL A 161 -20.18 -4.07 9.88
CA VAL A 161 -20.53 -3.42 11.15
C VAL A 161 -21.66 -2.42 10.97
N PHE A 162 -21.59 -1.56 9.96
CA PHE A 162 -22.64 -0.55 9.74
C PHE A 162 -23.93 -1.14 9.15
N ASN A 163 -23.87 -2.28 8.45
CA ASN A 163 -25.04 -2.91 7.82
C ASN A 163 -25.77 -3.92 8.69
N GLY A 164 -25.10 -4.54 9.65
CA GLY A 164 -25.64 -5.78 10.19
C GLY A 164 -25.90 -5.87 11.68
N LEU A 165 -25.27 -5.05 12.52
CA LEU A 165 -25.32 -5.33 13.95
C LEU A 165 -26.03 -4.21 14.72
N PRO A 166 -27.15 -4.53 15.38
CA PRO A 166 -27.73 -3.64 16.39
C PRO A 166 -26.81 -3.66 17.64
N LEU A 167 -25.69 -2.99 17.55
CA LEU A 167 -24.67 -2.93 18.61
C LEU A 167 -25.21 -2.28 19.90
N THR A 168 -26.33 -1.60 19.82
CA THR A 168 -27.05 -1.04 20.96
C THR A 168 -27.37 -2.06 22.06
N TYR A 169 -27.63 -3.31 21.69
CA TYR A 169 -27.88 -4.37 22.67
C TYR A 169 -26.65 -4.80 23.48
N ALA A 170 -25.46 -4.42 23.03
CA ALA A 170 -24.22 -4.73 23.72
C ALA A 170 -23.86 -3.66 24.78
N MET A 171 -24.62 -2.57 24.87
CA MET A 171 -24.35 -1.44 25.76
C MET A 171 -25.43 -1.31 26.84
N PRO A 172 -25.06 -0.88 28.07
CA PRO A 172 -26.05 -0.63 29.11
C PRO A 172 -26.96 0.54 28.69
N LEU A 173 -28.22 0.48 29.14
CA LEU A 173 -29.18 1.56 28.94
C LEU A 173 -28.77 2.77 29.78
N GLY A 174 -28.86 3.96 29.22
CA GLY A 174 -28.52 5.20 29.91
C GLY A 174 -28.57 6.40 28.97
N GLN A 175 -27.87 7.45 29.34
CA GLN A 175 -27.80 8.70 28.57
C GLN A 175 -26.55 8.73 27.71
N THR A 176 -26.64 9.34 26.53
CA THR A 176 -25.51 9.52 25.63
C THR A 176 -24.53 10.53 26.23
N ASP A 177 -23.26 10.14 26.31
CA ASP A 177 -22.15 11.02 26.76
C ASP A 177 -21.11 11.13 25.63
N LEU A 178 -21.33 12.11 24.77
CA LEU A 178 -20.47 12.39 23.61
C LEU A 178 -19.03 12.73 24.03
N GLY A 179 -18.86 13.44 25.14
CA GLY A 179 -17.54 13.83 25.62
C GLY A 179 -16.71 12.61 26.06
N LYS A 180 -17.33 11.69 26.83
CA LYS A 180 -16.67 10.42 27.19
C LYS A 180 -16.35 9.57 25.97
N ALA A 181 -17.27 9.49 25.00
CA ALA A 181 -17.09 8.76 23.79
C ALA A 181 -15.88 9.23 22.98
N ILE A 182 -15.78 10.52 22.79
CA ILE A 182 -14.67 11.14 22.08
C ILE A 182 -13.37 10.92 22.82
N ASN A 183 -13.34 11.12 24.15
CA ASN A 183 -12.15 10.92 24.96
C ASN A 183 -11.67 9.44 24.91
N ALA A 184 -12.59 8.48 24.91
CA ALA A 184 -12.26 7.08 24.75
C ALA A 184 -11.69 6.78 23.36
N ALA A 185 -12.29 7.31 22.29
CA ALA A 185 -11.80 7.14 20.92
C ALA A 185 -10.40 7.78 20.75
N VAL A 186 -10.19 8.98 21.28
CA VAL A 186 -8.89 9.68 21.29
C VAL A 186 -7.84 8.84 22.02
N LYS A 187 -8.17 8.26 23.16
CA LYS A 187 -7.28 7.38 23.92
C LYS A 187 -6.91 6.12 23.14
N LEU A 188 -7.86 5.48 22.46
CA LEU A 188 -7.62 4.29 21.65
C LEU A 188 -6.64 4.53 20.49
N VAL A 189 -6.62 5.74 19.94
CA VAL A 189 -5.76 6.06 18.79
C VAL A 189 -4.48 6.79 19.19
N SER A 190 -4.27 7.10 20.48
CA SER A 190 -3.11 7.89 20.96
C SER A 190 -1.77 7.24 20.69
N ASP A 191 -1.72 5.89 20.72
CA ASP A 191 -0.49 5.10 20.57
C ASP A 191 -0.11 4.83 19.10
N TYR A 192 -0.94 5.28 18.16
CA TYR A 192 -0.63 5.15 16.73
C TYR A 192 0.48 6.13 16.30
N PRO A 193 1.16 5.86 15.17
CA PRO A 193 2.18 6.74 14.64
C PRO A 193 1.67 8.16 14.41
N GLU A 194 2.54 9.15 14.60
CA GLU A 194 2.22 10.57 14.46
C GLU A 194 1.62 10.88 13.08
N GLY A 195 0.48 11.58 13.06
CA GLY A 195 -0.22 11.99 11.84
C GLY A 195 -0.81 10.85 11.01
N SER A 196 -0.82 9.61 11.53
CA SER A 196 -1.29 8.44 10.78
C SER A 196 -2.81 8.26 10.82
N THR A 197 -3.52 8.91 11.73
CA THR A 197 -4.94 8.67 11.97
C THR A 197 -5.81 9.83 11.51
N ARG A 198 -6.94 9.51 10.91
CA ARG A 198 -8.07 10.41 10.65
C ARG A 198 -9.27 9.90 11.41
N LEU A 199 -9.89 10.79 12.17
CA LEU A 199 -11.03 10.46 13.01
C LEU A 199 -12.31 11.03 12.39
N VAL A 200 -13.31 10.20 12.20
CA VAL A 200 -14.62 10.60 11.65
C VAL A 200 -15.70 10.25 12.67
N VAL A 201 -16.29 11.27 13.27
CA VAL A 201 -17.29 11.14 14.33
C VAL A 201 -18.68 11.38 13.74
N PHE A 202 -19.58 10.44 13.91
CA PHE A 202 -20.99 10.52 13.49
C PHE A 202 -21.88 10.61 14.70
N THR A 203 -22.65 11.68 14.82
CA THR A 203 -23.58 11.88 15.92
C THR A 203 -24.58 12.98 15.57
N ASP A 204 -25.70 13.06 16.27
CA ASP A 204 -26.65 14.17 16.22
C ASP A 204 -26.28 15.30 17.22
N GLY A 205 -25.34 15.02 18.12
CA GLY A 205 -24.90 15.98 19.14
C GLY A 205 -25.85 16.12 20.31
N ASP A 206 -26.92 15.33 20.38
CA ASP A 206 -27.90 15.33 21.46
C ASP A 206 -27.33 14.59 22.68
N SER A 207 -26.52 15.31 23.45
CA SER A 207 -25.84 14.79 24.65
C SER A 207 -26.17 15.68 25.85
N VAL A 208 -26.60 15.05 26.92
CA VAL A 208 -27.04 15.73 28.14
C VAL A 208 -25.89 16.33 28.92
N ASN A 209 -24.69 15.73 28.84
CA ASN A 209 -23.49 16.16 29.57
C ASN A 209 -22.29 16.24 28.65
N LEU A 210 -21.69 17.42 28.51
CA LEU A 210 -20.40 17.58 27.84
C LEU A 210 -19.29 17.54 28.89
N VAL A 211 -18.68 16.35 29.01
CA VAL A 211 -17.41 16.24 29.74
C VAL A 211 -16.32 16.97 28.94
N PRO A 212 -15.37 17.66 29.60
CA PRO A 212 -14.26 18.28 28.90
C PRO A 212 -13.57 17.35 27.91
N ILE A 213 -13.44 17.82 26.67
CA ILE A 213 -12.85 17.02 25.59
C ILE A 213 -11.34 17.09 25.68
N THR A 214 -10.69 15.92 25.66
CA THR A 214 -9.23 15.81 25.60
C THR A 214 -8.72 16.35 24.26
N PRO A 215 -7.69 17.20 24.26
CA PRO A 215 -7.10 17.71 23.04
C PRO A 215 -6.65 16.58 22.09
N ARG A 216 -6.70 16.86 20.81
CA ARG A 216 -6.27 15.96 19.75
C ARG A 216 -4.84 15.45 19.97
N PRO A 217 -4.58 14.11 20.01
CA PRO A 217 -3.23 13.57 20.14
C PRO A 217 -2.44 13.73 18.84
N LYS A 218 -1.12 13.67 18.92
CA LYS A 218 -0.23 13.81 17.76
C LYS A 218 -0.46 12.74 16.69
N SER A 219 -0.96 11.56 17.07
CA SER A 219 -1.32 10.48 16.15
C SER A 219 -2.45 10.84 15.19
N VAL A 220 -3.34 11.76 15.59
CA VAL A 220 -4.49 12.18 14.78
C VAL A 220 -4.13 13.41 13.96
N LYS A 221 -4.15 13.27 12.63
CA LYS A 221 -3.90 14.34 11.68
C LYS A 221 -5.11 15.24 11.50
N GLU A 222 -6.28 14.62 11.33
CA GLU A 222 -7.53 15.32 11.04
C GLU A 222 -8.71 14.71 11.78
N VAL A 223 -9.68 15.56 12.13
CA VAL A 223 -10.93 15.16 12.78
C VAL A 223 -12.09 15.78 12.00
N PHE A 224 -13.05 14.94 11.64
CA PHE A 224 -14.31 15.34 11.03
C PHE A 224 -15.45 14.97 11.96
N VAL A 225 -16.23 15.96 12.36
CA VAL A 225 -17.45 15.78 13.15
C VAL A 225 -18.62 15.93 12.20
N LEU A 226 -19.30 14.82 11.93
CA LEU A 226 -20.39 14.72 10.96
C LEU A 226 -21.74 14.72 11.69
N GLY A 227 -22.48 15.81 11.52
CA GLY A 227 -23.79 15.97 12.10
C GLY A 227 -24.87 15.27 11.26
N ILE A 228 -25.73 14.49 11.93
CA ILE A 228 -26.83 13.76 11.30
C ILE A 228 -28.13 14.06 12.06
N GLY A 229 -29.23 14.16 11.31
CA GLY A 229 -30.54 14.49 11.85
C GLY A 229 -30.99 15.90 11.45
N ASN A 230 -32.27 16.21 11.67
CA ASN A 230 -32.80 17.51 11.30
C ASN A 230 -32.42 18.59 12.33
N PRO A 231 -31.71 19.67 11.92
CA PRO A 231 -31.32 20.74 12.86
C PRO A 231 -32.51 21.67 13.26
N HIS A 232 -33.60 21.66 12.48
CA HIS A 232 -34.70 22.58 12.66
C HIS A 232 -35.92 21.94 13.31
N LYS A 233 -36.13 20.64 13.08
CA LYS A 233 -37.30 19.92 13.58
C LYS A 233 -36.86 18.84 14.57
N GLY A 234 -37.19 19.00 15.83
CA GLY A 234 -36.97 17.97 16.84
C GLY A 234 -38.07 16.91 16.83
N THR A 235 -37.71 15.69 17.11
CA THR A 235 -38.64 14.56 17.32
C THR A 235 -38.59 14.12 18.77
N PHE A 236 -39.74 13.85 19.37
CA PHE A 236 -39.83 13.49 20.79
C PHE A 236 -39.44 12.01 20.97
N ILE A 237 -38.42 11.76 21.82
CA ILE A 237 -37.94 10.42 22.18
C ILE A 237 -37.47 10.41 23.63
N ASP A 238 -37.76 9.36 24.39
CA ASP A 238 -37.27 9.15 25.75
C ASP A 238 -37.46 10.34 26.71
N GLY A 239 -38.59 11.07 26.54
CA GLY A 239 -38.99 12.17 27.41
C GLY A 239 -38.35 13.54 27.05
N HIS A 240 -37.58 13.65 25.97
CA HIS A 240 -37.01 14.90 25.47
C HIS A 240 -37.17 15.06 23.96
N GLN A 241 -36.95 16.26 23.47
CA GLN A 241 -36.98 16.56 22.04
C GLN A 241 -35.58 16.43 21.45
N SER A 242 -35.35 15.36 20.68
CA SER A 242 -34.09 15.14 20.00
C SER A 242 -34.07 15.83 18.64
N ARG A 243 -33.01 16.59 18.39
CA ARG A 243 -32.66 17.21 17.10
C ARG A 243 -31.15 17.22 16.92
N GLN A 244 -30.69 17.54 15.73
CA GLN A 244 -29.26 17.76 15.52
C GLN A 244 -28.82 19.07 16.22
N GLU A 245 -27.90 18.97 17.19
CA GLU A 245 -27.36 20.11 17.94
C GLU A 245 -26.08 20.62 17.30
N GLY A 246 -26.24 21.39 16.20
CA GLY A 246 -25.12 21.88 15.40
C GLY A 246 -24.10 22.74 16.18
N ASP A 247 -24.53 23.48 17.21
CA ASP A 247 -23.62 24.31 18.03
C ASP A 247 -22.73 23.43 18.91
N THR A 248 -23.28 22.38 19.50
CA THR A 248 -22.54 21.36 20.25
C THR A 248 -21.49 20.69 19.35
N LEU A 249 -21.89 20.31 18.15
CA LEU A 249 -21.00 19.63 17.18
C LEU A 249 -19.87 20.56 16.72
N ARG A 250 -20.13 21.84 16.51
CA ARG A 250 -19.09 22.85 16.20
C ARG A 250 -18.14 23.04 17.36
N ALA A 251 -18.65 23.09 18.60
CA ALA A 251 -17.81 23.20 19.80
C ALA A 251 -16.88 21.98 19.95
N VAL A 252 -17.41 20.77 19.72
CA VAL A 252 -16.63 19.52 19.70
C VAL A 252 -15.55 19.56 18.62
N ALA A 253 -15.90 19.93 17.39
CA ALA A 253 -14.94 20.04 16.29
C ALA A 253 -13.82 21.03 16.62
N THR A 254 -14.17 22.18 17.19
CA THR A 254 -13.20 23.20 17.62
C THR A 254 -12.26 22.68 18.70
N ALA A 255 -12.78 21.98 19.72
CA ALA A 255 -11.98 21.41 20.80
C ALA A 255 -10.96 20.38 20.30
N LEU A 256 -11.30 19.66 19.24
CA LEU A 256 -10.42 18.68 18.58
C LEU A 256 -9.56 19.28 17.47
N ALA A 257 -9.60 20.59 17.24
CA ALA A 257 -8.99 21.27 16.10
C ALA A 257 -9.35 20.57 14.77
N GLY A 258 -10.62 20.19 14.62
CA GLY A 258 -11.20 19.51 13.47
C GLY A 258 -12.24 20.36 12.75
N SER A 259 -12.98 19.72 11.84
CA SER A 259 -14.01 20.35 11.02
C SER A 259 -15.39 19.74 11.30
N TYR A 260 -16.41 20.58 11.44
CA TYR A 260 -17.80 20.14 11.46
C TYR A 260 -18.39 20.18 10.06
N VAL A 261 -19.12 19.14 9.69
CA VAL A 261 -19.87 19.06 8.44
C VAL A 261 -21.25 18.51 8.70
N ASP A 262 -22.29 19.21 8.25
CA ASP A 262 -23.64 18.69 8.21
C ASP A 262 -23.80 17.78 7.00
N VAL A 263 -24.01 16.48 7.27
CA VAL A 263 -24.15 15.46 6.21
C VAL A 263 -25.62 15.01 6.03
N ASN A 264 -26.56 15.73 6.65
CA ASN A 264 -27.97 15.38 6.57
C ASN A 264 -28.53 15.48 5.16
N GLU A 265 -28.37 16.63 4.51
CA GLU A 265 -28.88 16.89 3.16
C GLU A 265 -27.83 16.63 2.08
N LYS A 266 -26.58 16.92 2.35
CA LYS A 266 -25.47 16.85 1.39
C LYS A 266 -24.49 15.75 1.77
N HIS A 267 -23.87 15.16 0.76
CA HIS A 267 -22.69 14.32 0.99
C HIS A 267 -21.50 15.18 1.42
N LEU A 268 -20.46 14.53 1.99
CA LEU A 268 -19.22 15.21 2.29
C LEU A 268 -18.71 16.01 1.09
N PRO A 269 -18.32 17.28 1.27
CA PRO A 269 -17.72 18.07 0.21
C PRO A 269 -16.47 17.37 -0.34
N THR A 270 -16.21 17.53 -1.62
CA THR A 270 -15.02 16.93 -2.28
C THR A 270 -13.72 17.39 -1.65
N THR A 271 -13.68 18.60 -1.09
CA THR A 271 -12.53 19.13 -0.31
C THR A 271 -12.29 18.33 0.97
N ALA A 272 -13.31 18.08 1.78
CA ALA A 272 -13.22 17.26 2.98
C ALA A 272 -12.88 15.80 2.66
N LEU A 273 -13.39 15.28 1.55
CA LEU A 273 -13.00 13.97 1.03
C LEU A 273 -11.55 13.95 0.55
N GLY A 274 -11.04 15.03 -0.05
CA GLY A 274 -9.64 15.17 -0.44
C GLY A 274 -8.69 15.05 0.75
N ASP A 275 -9.11 15.55 1.90
CA ASP A 275 -8.35 15.45 3.15
C ASP A 275 -8.46 14.07 3.82
N LEU A 276 -9.60 13.38 3.62
CA LEU A 276 -9.77 11.97 4.01
C LEU A 276 -9.09 11.01 3.05
N VAL A 277 -9.13 11.32 1.75
CA VAL A 277 -8.40 10.56 0.73
C VAL A 277 -6.93 10.85 0.91
N VAL A 278 -6.22 9.91 1.51
CA VAL A 278 -4.78 9.86 1.31
C VAL A 278 -4.60 9.57 -0.17
N THR A 279 -4.34 10.59 -0.94
CA THR A 279 -3.53 10.41 -2.12
C THR A 279 -2.19 9.91 -1.58
N ALA A 280 -2.11 8.61 -1.28
CA ALA A 280 -0.81 7.97 -1.32
C ALA A 280 -0.25 8.43 -2.66
N PRO A 281 0.91 9.12 -2.70
CA PRO A 281 1.51 9.47 -3.98
C PRO A 281 1.44 8.17 -4.75
N LEU A 282 0.78 8.19 -5.91
CA LEU A 282 0.71 7.03 -6.82
C LEU A 282 2.11 6.48 -6.76
N PRO A 283 2.34 5.23 -6.33
CA PRO A 283 3.68 4.73 -6.22
C PRO A 283 4.27 5.04 -7.57
N GLN A 284 5.26 5.95 -7.57
CA GLN A 284 5.98 6.22 -8.81
C GLN A 284 6.37 4.83 -9.25
N ARG A 285 5.81 4.37 -10.37
CA ARG A 285 6.03 3.03 -10.91
C ARG A 285 7.47 2.93 -11.42
N GLY A 286 8.41 3.17 -10.53
CA GLY A 286 9.75 2.68 -10.63
C GLY A 286 9.71 1.19 -10.33
N LEU A 287 10.38 0.40 -11.16
CA LEU A 287 10.55 -1.02 -10.90
C LEU A 287 11.09 -1.22 -9.48
N THR A 288 10.46 -2.10 -8.73
CA THR A 288 10.92 -2.51 -7.41
C THR A 288 12.27 -3.23 -7.52
N LEU A 289 13.03 -3.29 -6.43
CA LEU A 289 14.30 -4.02 -6.41
C LEU A 289 14.13 -5.49 -6.82
N ALA A 290 13.00 -6.12 -6.47
CA ALA A 290 12.68 -7.47 -6.89
C ALA A 290 12.46 -7.58 -8.40
N GLU A 291 11.76 -6.63 -9.00
CA GLU A 291 11.53 -6.59 -10.45
C GLU A 291 12.84 -6.36 -11.21
N TRP A 292 13.70 -5.48 -10.73
CA TRP A 292 15.05 -5.32 -11.27
C TRP A 292 15.89 -6.59 -11.16
N ALA A 293 15.79 -7.33 -10.04
CA ALA A 293 16.49 -8.58 -9.85
C ALA A 293 16.00 -9.66 -10.85
N VAL A 294 14.69 -9.77 -11.06
CA VAL A 294 14.10 -10.68 -12.06
C VAL A 294 14.55 -10.32 -13.47
N LEU A 295 14.49 -9.04 -13.84
CA LEU A 295 14.94 -8.58 -15.15
C LEU A 295 16.42 -8.88 -15.40
N ALA A 296 17.29 -8.64 -14.40
CA ALA A 296 18.70 -8.94 -14.50
C ALA A 296 18.95 -10.44 -14.70
N MET A 297 18.22 -11.32 -13.99
CA MET A 297 18.29 -12.76 -14.18
C MET A 297 17.84 -13.18 -15.58
N MET A 298 16.69 -12.67 -16.04
CA MET A 298 16.13 -13.01 -17.36
C MET A 298 17.06 -12.57 -18.49
N LEU A 299 17.52 -11.32 -18.47
CA LEU A 299 18.42 -10.77 -19.49
C LEU A 299 19.78 -11.47 -19.44
N GLY A 300 20.35 -11.67 -18.25
CA GLY A 300 21.64 -12.35 -18.08
C GLY A 300 21.60 -13.78 -18.62
N SER A 301 20.57 -14.56 -18.29
CA SER A 301 20.42 -15.94 -18.77
C SER A 301 20.14 -16.03 -20.27
N ALA A 302 19.26 -15.16 -20.79
CA ALA A 302 18.92 -15.13 -22.21
C ALA A 302 20.14 -14.80 -23.09
N ILE A 303 20.87 -13.74 -22.75
CA ILE A 303 22.07 -13.36 -23.48
C ILE A 303 23.13 -14.46 -23.39
N TYR A 304 23.36 -15.01 -22.19
CA TYR A 304 24.35 -16.08 -21.99
C TYR A 304 24.04 -17.31 -22.86
N SER A 305 22.76 -17.71 -22.95
CA SER A 305 22.31 -18.87 -23.74
C SER A 305 22.38 -18.62 -25.25
N LEU A 306 22.26 -17.38 -25.71
CA LEU A 306 22.35 -17.02 -27.12
C LEU A 306 23.79 -16.91 -27.62
N ILE A 307 24.77 -16.69 -26.75
CA ILE A 307 26.19 -16.54 -27.14
C ILE A 307 26.72 -17.75 -27.92
N PRO A 308 26.53 -19.02 -27.49
CA PRO A 308 27.01 -20.17 -28.24
C PRO A 308 26.41 -20.23 -29.65
N VAL A 309 25.10 -20.00 -29.77
CA VAL A 309 24.37 -20.00 -31.06
C VAL A 309 24.91 -18.87 -31.96
N ALA A 310 25.08 -17.69 -31.44
CA ALA A 310 25.65 -16.57 -32.18
C ALA A 310 27.11 -16.85 -32.63
N LEU A 311 27.90 -17.52 -31.80
CA LEU A 311 29.27 -17.90 -32.17
C LEU A 311 29.28 -18.95 -33.29
N GLU A 312 28.36 -19.89 -33.28
CA GLU A 312 28.25 -20.93 -34.31
C GLU A 312 27.91 -20.34 -35.68
N TYR A 313 26.89 -19.47 -35.74
CA TYR A 313 26.39 -18.93 -37.02
C TYR A 313 27.15 -17.70 -37.51
N LEU A 314 27.69 -16.85 -36.60
CA LEU A 314 28.25 -15.56 -36.94
C LEU A 314 29.73 -15.41 -36.49
N GLY A 315 30.30 -16.44 -35.88
CA GLY A 315 31.62 -16.36 -35.23
C GLY A 315 32.82 -16.36 -36.19
N SER A 316 32.64 -16.93 -37.38
CA SER A 316 33.70 -17.00 -38.41
C SER A 316 33.13 -16.84 -39.80
N ASP A 317 33.91 -16.25 -40.69
CA ASP A 317 33.58 -16.19 -42.13
C ASP A 317 34.04 -17.47 -42.88
N TRP A 318 34.41 -18.53 -42.15
CA TRP A 318 34.91 -19.76 -42.70
C TRP A 318 33.73 -20.56 -43.25
N LYS A 319 33.54 -20.53 -44.57
CA LYS A 319 32.61 -21.42 -45.24
C LYS A 319 33.29 -22.78 -45.44
N VAL A 320 32.64 -23.86 -44.98
CA VAL A 320 33.05 -25.22 -45.31
C VAL A 320 32.97 -25.36 -46.83
N HIS A 321 34.10 -25.50 -47.48
CA HIS A 321 34.16 -25.72 -48.92
C HIS A 321 33.49 -27.07 -49.20
N ARG A 322 32.30 -27.07 -49.75
CA ARG A 322 31.65 -28.29 -50.20
C ARG A 322 32.33 -28.68 -51.50
N PRO A 323 32.72 -29.96 -51.68
CA PRO A 323 33.39 -30.42 -52.92
C PRO A 323 32.53 -30.32 -54.18
N GLU A 324 31.28 -29.90 -54.07
CA GLU A 324 30.38 -29.67 -55.21
C GLU A 324 30.69 -28.35 -55.95
N ASP A 325 31.33 -27.40 -55.27
CA ASP A 325 31.65 -26.08 -55.88
C ASP A 325 32.87 -26.15 -56.84
N GLU A 326 33.70 -27.19 -56.71
CA GLU A 326 34.83 -27.41 -57.64
C GLU A 326 34.33 -28.00 -59.00
N ARG A 327 33.17 -28.65 -59.06
CA ARG A 327 32.65 -29.19 -60.33
C ARG A 327 31.96 -28.12 -61.17
N ALA A 328 31.48 -27.03 -60.58
CA ALA A 328 30.84 -25.97 -61.30
C ALA A 328 31.81 -24.94 -61.88
N SER A 329 33.07 -24.89 -61.42
CA SER A 329 34.12 -23.97 -61.94
C SER A 329 35.02 -24.66 -62.98
N ALA A 330 34.78 -25.95 -63.31
CA ALA A 330 35.57 -26.71 -64.28
C ALA A 330 34.78 -27.01 -65.58
N GLN A 331 33.59 -26.42 -65.74
CA GLN A 331 32.82 -26.33 -67.01
C GLN A 331 32.81 -24.86 -67.48
#